data_3ebc4dd6dfd8fab6724353cffd3d6d3a
#
_entry.id   3ebc4dd6dfd8fab6724353cffd3d6d3a
#
_cell.length_a   1.000
_cell.length_b   1.000
_cell.length_c   1.000
_cell.angle_alpha   90.00
_cell.angle_beta   90.00
_cell.angle_gamma   90.00
#
_symmetry.space_group_name_H-M   'P 1'
#
loop_
_entity.id
_entity.type
_entity.pdbx_description
1 polymer ?
#
loop_
_entity_poly.entity_id
_entity_poly.type
_entity_poly.pdbx_seq_one_letter_code
_entity_poly.pdbx_strand_id
1 'polypeptide(L)'
;MKKRMLALLLCLGLLPLGGCAALLERGHVSSTVHVDYAVEEEDESILRAETYPGLVQSILYFVDGHRGGGTIRLYHYAGDVEADLAAAREAVLDTPAGAYAVGSLEFESTRILTYYEVKLTIRYTRTAREMEAIPEVTGLAGVRQELNRMVSEGGRSAAFLASYFTGDGAQVEQLLRLACCGGPGLYRHHQSIGFGGEQEHSAGISVSLYPETGARRIIEVKLDLPSAAKTDEDACTAQLDKAAFALLEEHPPAGEGYTVEELAAILRGDSGPWDSEGSCLAFDVLNGEGETVSDFALLMAMEHLCRRCGIAVEPVEGTQGLWLIVDTPQGSRHLLPESLRPLPPPEDGEEPPEPDFKLYTDRELTARGYEWATSLYPVCLGGESTQPTEPED
;
A
#
# COMPACT_ATOMS: atom_id res chain seq x y z
N MET A 1 47.61 4.69 26.10
CA MET A 1 46.32 4.32 26.70
C MET A 1 45.35 5.48 26.84
N LYS A 2 45.70 6.68 27.26
CA LYS A 2 44.80 7.85 27.46
C LYS A 2 44.04 8.31 26.19
N LYS A 3 44.66 8.28 24.99
CA LYS A 3 44.02 8.70 23.73
C LYS A 3 42.94 7.73 23.23
N ARG A 4 43.05 6.42 23.52
CA ARG A 4 42.02 5.42 23.14
C ARG A 4 40.81 5.45 24.07
N MET A 5 41.02 5.80 25.34
CA MET A 5 39.91 5.97 26.31
C MET A 5 39.10 7.24 26.04
N LEU A 6 39.74 8.32 25.55
CA LEU A 6 39.04 9.54 25.16
C LEU A 6 38.19 9.35 23.91
N ALA A 7 38.66 8.58 22.93
CA ALA A 7 37.89 8.25 21.73
C ALA A 7 36.67 7.37 22.06
N LEU A 8 36.79 6.41 22.98
CA LEU A 8 35.69 5.57 23.43
C LEU A 8 34.61 6.37 24.18
N LEU A 9 35.02 7.33 25.01
CA LEU A 9 34.13 8.24 25.73
C LEU A 9 33.39 9.20 24.77
N LEU A 10 34.06 9.67 23.70
CA LEU A 10 33.42 10.48 22.65
C LEU A 10 32.40 9.70 21.84
N CYS A 11 32.70 8.44 21.51
CA CYS A 11 31.74 7.57 20.81
C CYS A 11 30.53 7.20 21.68
N LEU A 12 30.71 6.99 22.99
CA LEU A 12 29.57 6.75 23.89
C LEU A 12 28.71 7.99 24.12
N GLY A 13 29.30 9.20 24.01
CA GLY A 13 28.56 10.47 24.16
C GLY A 13 27.72 10.86 22.95
N LEU A 14 28.00 10.27 21.77
CA LEU A 14 27.26 10.56 20.53
C LEU A 14 26.08 9.59 20.28
N LEU A 15 26.04 8.46 21.00
CA LEU A 15 24.96 7.47 20.85
C LEU A 15 23.54 7.95 21.30
N PRO A 16 23.38 8.87 22.26
CA PRO A 16 22.03 9.36 22.61
C PRO A 16 21.46 10.41 21.66
N LEU A 17 22.25 11.03 20.77
CA LEU A 17 21.77 12.11 19.91
C LEU A 17 20.96 11.61 18.70
N GLY A 18 21.20 10.39 18.23
CA GLY A 18 20.40 9.79 17.16
C GLY A 18 19.05 9.19 17.63
N GLY A 19 18.98 8.77 18.91
CA GLY A 19 17.77 8.19 19.48
C GLY A 19 16.68 9.22 19.81
N CYS A 20 17.06 10.47 20.10
CA CYS A 20 16.10 11.53 20.40
C CYS A 20 15.39 12.07 19.15
N ALA A 21 16.04 12.09 17.99
CA ALA A 21 15.40 12.50 16.75
C ALA A 21 14.30 11.51 16.32
N ALA A 22 14.59 10.21 16.38
CA ALA A 22 13.61 9.16 16.09
C ALA A 22 12.45 9.07 17.12
N LEU A 23 12.69 9.52 18.37
CA LEU A 23 11.66 9.65 19.39
C LEU A 23 10.83 10.93 19.22
N LEU A 24 11.43 12.00 18.67
CA LEU A 24 10.72 13.24 18.34
C LEU A 24 9.89 13.08 17.04
N GLU A 25 10.34 12.29 16.08
CA GLU A 25 9.54 11.92 14.91
C GLU A 25 8.42 10.91 15.25
N ARG A 26 8.57 10.10 16.29
CA ARG A 26 7.49 9.30 16.89
C ARG A 26 6.55 10.12 17.77
N GLY A 27 6.83 11.37 17.98
CA GLY A 27 6.25 12.19 19.03
C GLY A 27 5.01 12.96 18.68
N HIS A 28 4.12 12.47 17.85
CA HIS A 28 2.72 12.83 18.00
C HIS A 28 1.92 11.67 18.63
N VAL A 29 2.42 11.12 19.72
CA VAL A 29 1.49 10.81 20.77
C VAL A 29 0.88 12.18 21.13
N SER A 30 -0.34 12.45 20.68
CA SER A 30 -1.13 13.48 21.33
C SER A 30 -1.14 13.09 22.82
N SER A 31 -0.18 13.65 23.59
CA SER A 31 -0.41 13.76 25.00
C SER A 31 -1.81 14.33 25.02
N THR A 32 -2.74 13.64 25.66
CA THR A 32 -4.04 14.20 25.99
C THR A 32 -3.72 15.47 26.76
N VAL A 33 -3.56 16.56 26.02
CA VAL A 33 -3.46 17.88 26.56
C VAL A 33 -4.71 17.98 27.42
N HIS A 34 -4.52 18.27 28.69
CA HIS A 34 -5.62 18.54 29.61
C HIS A 34 -6.55 19.48 28.86
N VAL A 35 -7.72 18.99 28.51
CA VAL A 35 -8.60 19.70 27.59
C VAL A 35 -9.14 20.91 28.36
N ASP A 36 -8.66 22.11 28.01
CA ASP A 36 -9.04 23.37 28.62
C ASP A 36 -10.44 23.84 28.17
N TYR A 37 -11.30 22.88 27.78
CA TYR A 37 -12.69 23.17 27.52
C TYR A 37 -13.60 22.33 28.43
N ALA A 38 -14.77 22.82 28.70
CA ALA A 38 -15.78 22.09 29.45
C ALA A 38 -17.15 22.29 28.78
N VAL A 39 -17.98 21.25 28.84
CA VAL A 39 -19.40 21.36 28.51
C VAL A 39 -20.05 22.26 29.58
N GLU A 40 -20.77 23.28 29.13
CA GLU A 40 -21.41 24.22 30.05
C GLU A 40 -22.80 23.68 30.42
N GLU A 41 -22.96 23.31 31.69
CA GLU A 41 -24.18 22.73 32.28
C GLU A 41 -24.58 21.39 31.60
N GLU A 42 -25.89 21.18 31.37
CA GLU A 42 -26.43 19.94 30.78
C GLU A 42 -26.51 19.99 29.23
N ASP A 43 -26.09 21.10 28.61
CA ASP A 43 -26.20 21.29 27.17
C ASP A 43 -24.87 21.04 26.43
N GLU A 44 -24.71 19.86 25.84
CA GLU A 44 -23.54 19.47 25.06
C GLU A 44 -23.32 20.31 23.79
N SER A 45 -24.26 21.16 23.40
CA SER A 45 -24.12 22.10 22.27
C SER A 45 -23.40 23.39 22.68
N ILE A 46 -23.15 23.62 23.99
CA ILE A 46 -22.47 24.79 24.53
C ILE A 46 -21.17 24.37 25.18
N LEU A 47 -20.05 24.79 24.62
CA LEU A 47 -18.72 24.56 25.16
C LEU A 47 -18.10 25.83 25.70
N ARG A 48 -17.21 25.66 26.69
CA ARG A 48 -16.44 26.75 27.28
C ARG A 48 -14.96 26.55 26.97
N ALA A 49 -14.27 27.61 26.53
CA ALA A 49 -12.84 27.64 26.38
C ALA A 49 -12.25 28.97 26.87
N GLU A 50 -10.99 28.93 27.33
CA GLU A 50 -10.25 30.09 27.83
C GLU A 50 -8.98 30.36 27.04
N THR A 51 -8.54 29.39 26.23
CA THR A 51 -7.28 29.43 25.49
C THR A 51 -7.48 29.03 24.03
N TYR A 52 -6.51 29.38 23.17
CA TYR A 52 -6.50 28.95 21.78
C TYR A 52 -6.56 27.41 21.62
N PRO A 53 -5.75 26.60 22.35
CA PRO A 53 -5.88 25.14 22.30
C PRO A 53 -7.28 24.66 22.70
N GLY A 54 -7.90 25.27 23.73
CA GLY A 54 -9.26 24.97 24.14
C GLY A 54 -10.29 25.30 23.06
N LEU A 55 -10.12 26.42 22.34
CA LEU A 55 -10.95 26.77 21.18
C LEU A 55 -10.85 25.71 20.07
N VAL A 56 -9.62 25.30 19.68
CA VAL A 56 -9.41 24.26 18.67
C VAL A 56 -10.06 22.95 19.10
N GLN A 57 -9.85 22.52 20.35
CA GLN A 57 -10.44 21.30 20.89
C GLN A 57 -11.98 21.35 20.92
N SER A 58 -12.55 22.53 21.24
CA SER A 58 -14.00 22.71 21.18
C SER A 58 -14.57 22.54 19.78
N ILE A 59 -13.87 23.04 18.77
CA ILE A 59 -14.29 22.85 17.36
C ILE A 59 -14.13 21.38 16.96
N LEU A 60 -13.03 20.73 17.33
CA LEU A 60 -12.79 19.31 17.06
C LEU A 60 -13.87 18.42 17.70
N TYR A 61 -14.33 18.75 18.91
CA TYR A 61 -15.43 18.03 19.55
C TYR A 61 -16.69 17.99 18.68
N PHE A 62 -17.04 19.10 17.99
CA PHE A 62 -18.17 19.13 17.07
C PHE A 62 -17.87 18.34 15.80
N VAL A 63 -16.65 18.44 15.26
CA VAL A 63 -16.24 17.73 14.03
C VAL A 63 -16.19 16.23 14.27
N ASP A 64 -15.52 15.76 15.33
CA ASP A 64 -15.40 14.35 15.68
C ASP A 64 -16.74 13.72 16.02
N GLY A 65 -17.62 14.48 16.68
CA GLY A 65 -19.00 14.08 16.94
C GLY A 65 -19.95 14.23 15.75
N HIS A 66 -19.45 14.65 14.59
CA HIS A 66 -20.24 14.92 13.37
C HIS A 66 -21.47 15.81 13.64
N ARG A 67 -21.30 16.84 14.47
CA ARG A 67 -22.36 17.76 14.88
C ARG A 67 -22.41 18.95 13.92
N GLY A 68 -23.58 19.41 13.51
CA GLY A 68 -23.77 20.52 12.58
C GLY A 68 -23.33 21.89 13.13
N GLY A 69 -22.84 21.95 14.36
CA GLY A 69 -22.35 23.16 15.03
C GLY A 69 -22.83 23.26 16.47
N GLY A 70 -22.58 24.41 17.06
CA GLY A 70 -22.94 24.72 18.45
C GLY A 70 -22.42 26.10 18.85
N THR A 71 -22.32 26.34 20.16
CA THR A 71 -21.84 27.58 20.73
C THR A 71 -20.59 27.37 21.53
N ILE A 72 -19.56 28.20 21.33
CA ILE A 72 -18.34 28.19 22.15
C ILE A 72 -18.27 29.53 22.89
N ARG A 73 -18.20 29.49 24.21
CA ARG A 73 -18.07 30.67 25.06
C ARG A 73 -16.63 30.81 25.53
N LEU A 74 -15.99 31.92 25.09
CA LEU A 74 -14.58 32.22 25.38
C LEU A 74 -14.50 33.14 26.59
N TYR A 75 -14.24 32.58 27.77
CA TYR A 75 -14.08 33.32 29.01
C TYR A 75 -12.62 33.70 29.23
N HIS A 76 -12.37 34.93 29.67
CA HIS A 76 -11.02 35.43 29.97
C HIS A 76 -10.01 35.24 28.81
N TYR A 77 -10.53 35.15 27.58
CA TYR A 77 -9.73 34.90 26.42
C TYR A 77 -8.77 36.07 26.12
N ALA A 78 -7.46 35.78 26.10
CA ALA A 78 -6.44 36.81 25.97
C ALA A 78 -5.95 37.02 24.50
N GLY A 79 -6.40 36.16 23.55
CA GLY A 79 -6.00 36.22 22.14
C GLY A 79 -6.87 37.18 21.31
N ASP A 80 -6.47 37.36 20.06
CA ASP A 80 -7.30 37.99 19.03
C ASP A 80 -8.32 36.98 18.51
N VAL A 81 -9.58 37.12 18.91
CA VAL A 81 -10.64 36.14 18.64
C VAL A 81 -10.83 35.90 17.13
N GLU A 82 -10.77 36.95 16.31
CA GLU A 82 -10.97 36.79 14.86
C GLU A 82 -9.78 36.10 14.19
N ALA A 83 -8.56 36.47 14.53
CA ALA A 83 -7.35 35.83 14.04
C ALA A 83 -7.26 34.36 14.51
N ASP A 84 -7.58 34.12 15.78
CA ASP A 84 -7.52 32.77 16.37
C ASP A 84 -8.63 31.85 15.82
N LEU A 85 -9.81 32.37 15.50
CA LEU A 85 -10.87 31.61 14.82
C LEU A 85 -10.46 31.22 13.39
N ALA A 86 -9.80 32.14 12.67
CA ALA A 86 -9.28 31.83 11.35
C ALA A 86 -8.19 30.74 11.40
N ALA A 87 -7.23 30.87 12.35
CA ALA A 87 -6.18 29.87 12.57
C ALA A 87 -6.74 28.52 13.04
N ALA A 88 -7.74 28.54 13.92
CA ALA A 88 -8.40 27.33 14.39
C ALA A 88 -9.16 26.58 13.28
N ARG A 89 -9.78 27.34 12.34
CA ARG A 89 -10.40 26.75 11.16
C ARG A 89 -9.36 25.96 10.36
N GLU A 90 -8.23 26.58 10.03
CA GLU A 90 -7.17 25.93 9.27
C GLU A 90 -6.65 24.68 10.00
N ALA A 91 -6.36 24.81 11.29
CA ALA A 91 -5.89 23.69 12.10
C ALA A 91 -6.89 22.52 12.16
N VAL A 92 -8.19 22.79 12.20
CA VAL A 92 -9.23 21.75 12.20
C VAL A 92 -9.39 21.13 10.81
N LEU A 93 -9.35 21.93 9.74
CA LEU A 93 -9.41 21.43 8.37
C LEU A 93 -8.15 20.65 7.96
N ASP A 94 -7.04 20.81 8.67
CA ASP A 94 -5.82 20.00 8.51
C ASP A 94 -5.84 18.70 9.34
N THR A 95 -6.94 18.39 10.03
CA THR A 95 -7.13 17.06 10.64
C THR A 95 -7.76 16.07 9.66
N PRO A 96 -7.57 14.74 9.85
CA PRO A 96 -8.18 13.75 8.95
C PRO A 96 -9.69 13.90 8.78
N ALA A 97 -10.42 14.06 9.88
CA ALA A 97 -11.88 14.23 9.85
C ALA A 97 -12.27 15.58 9.23
N GLY A 98 -11.55 16.66 9.57
CA GLY A 98 -11.78 17.98 9.00
C GLY A 98 -11.55 18.02 7.50
N ALA A 99 -10.41 17.54 7.03
CA ALA A 99 -10.04 17.54 5.61
C ALA A 99 -10.96 16.64 4.76
N TYR A 100 -11.41 15.49 5.30
CA TYR A 100 -12.21 14.52 4.56
C TYR A 100 -13.70 14.82 4.56
N ALA A 101 -14.24 15.28 5.68
CA ALA A 101 -15.70 15.35 5.87
C ALA A 101 -16.25 16.78 5.91
N VAL A 102 -15.46 17.80 6.26
CA VAL A 102 -15.97 19.16 6.42
C VAL A 102 -15.95 19.90 5.09
N GLY A 103 -17.15 20.28 4.62
CA GLY A 103 -17.31 21.11 3.41
C GLY A 103 -17.21 22.58 3.68
N SER A 104 -17.79 23.05 4.81
CA SER A 104 -17.62 24.45 5.29
C SER A 104 -17.67 24.51 6.81
N LEU A 105 -16.90 25.46 7.36
CA LEU A 105 -16.83 25.75 8.77
C LEU A 105 -16.89 27.28 8.92
N GLU A 106 -17.99 27.77 9.51
CA GLU A 106 -18.33 29.19 9.62
C GLU A 106 -18.47 29.59 11.07
N PHE A 107 -18.01 30.80 11.42
CA PHE A 107 -18.09 31.37 12.75
C PHE A 107 -18.82 32.72 12.74
N GLU A 108 -19.66 32.92 13.75
CA GLU A 108 -20.20 34.22 14.10
C GLU A 108 -19.78 34.54 15.52
N SER A 109 -18.93 35.57 15.73
CA SER A 109 -18.46 35.97 17.03
C SER A 109 -19.23 37.21 17.52
N THR A 110 -19.66 37.20 18.79
CA THR A 110 -20.32 38.32 19.44
C THR A 110 -19.69 38.54 20.80
N ARG A 111 -19.32 39.78 21.11
CA ARG A 111 -18.80 40.13 22.44
C ARG A 111 -19.94 40.38 23.42
N ILE A 112 -19.98 39.56 24.47
CA ILE A 112 -20.86 39.71 25.62
C ILE A 112 -20.00 40.27 26.75
N LEU A 113 -20.54 41.10 27.59
CA LEU A 113 -19.82 41.90 28.62
C LEU A 113 -18.54 41.27 29.18
N THR A 114 -18.53 39.98 29.49
CA THR A 114 -17.43 39.25 30.17
C THR A 114 -16.80 38.12 29.35
N TYR A 115 -17.36 37.80 28.18
CA TYR A 115 -16.90 36.72 27.32
C TYR A 115 -17.23 36.99 25.85
N TYR A 116 -16.68 36.17 24.94
CA TYR A 116 -17.15 36.13 23.56
C TYR A 116 -18.02 34.89 23.36
N GLU A 117 -19.14 35.05 22.70
CA GLU A 117 -19.99 33.97 22.26
C GLU A 117 -19.70 33.73 20.73
N VAL A 118 -19.23 32.54 20.42
CA VAL A 118 -18.91 32.10 19.05
C VAL A 118 -19.92 31.05 18.64
N LYS A 119 -20.76 31.37 17.66
CA LYS A 119 -21.65 30.40 17.03
C LYS A 119 -20.90 29.72 15.91
N LEU A 120 -20.86 28.39 15.93
CA LEU A 120 -20.22 27.52 14.99
C LEU A 120 -21.27 26.85 14.10
N THR A 121 -21.09 26.90 12.78
CA THR A 121 -21.90 26.16 11.81
C THR A 121 -20.97 25.30 10.96
N ILE A 122 -21.23 24.00 10.92
CA ILE A 122 -20.44 23.02 10.15
C ILE A 122 -21.35 22.36 9.12
N ARG A 123 -20.91 22.35 7.87
CA ARG A 123 -21.56 21.58 6.80
C ARG A 123 -20.64 20.44 6.39
N TYR A 124 -21.16 19.24 6.38
CA TYR A 124 -20.42 18.03 6.04
C TYR A 124 -20.69 17.61 4.59
N THR A 125 -19.67 17.09 3.93
CA THR A 125 -19.74 16.44 2.61
C THR A 125 -19.93 14.93 2.73
N ARG A 126 -19.69 14.37 3.94
CA ARG A 126 -19.86 12.96 4.27
C ARG A 126 -20.88 12.85 5.41
N THR A 127 -21.51 11.70 5.52
CA THR A 127 -22.45 11.42 6.61
C THR A 127 -21.73 10.85 7.83
N ALA A 128 -22.35 10.95 9.02
CA ALA A 128 -21.81 10.35 10.24
C ALA A 128 -21.56 8.83 10.06
N ARG A 129 -22.47 8.13 9.38
CA ARG A 129 -22.36 6.69 9.12
C ARG A 129 -21.16 6.34 8.22
N GLU A 130 -20.86 7.17 7.23
CA GLU A 130 -19.67 7.00 6.39
C GLU A 130 -18.41 7.18 7.22
N MET A 131 -18.38 8.17 8.12
CA MET A 131 -17.24 8.40 9.00
C MET A 131 -17.02 7.26 10.02
N GLU A 132 -18.10 6.75 10.63
CA GLU A 132 -18.04 5.61 11.55
C GLU A 132 -17.61 4.30 10.89
N ALA A 133 -17.84 4.17 9.59
CA ALA A 133 -17.47 2.99 8.82
C ALA A 133 -16.00 2.96 8.37
N ILE A 134 -15.24 4.05 8.58
CA ILE A 134 -13.84 4.14 8.18
C ILE A 134 -12.97 3.27 9.09
N PRO A 135 -12.36 2.18 8.59
CA PRO A 135 -11.44 1.37 9.37
C PRO A 135 -10.14 2.12 9.63
N GLU A 136 -9.51 1.86 10.78
CA GLU A 136 -8.18 2.38 11.09
C GLU A 136 -7.11 1.33 10.81
N VAL A 137 -6.06 1.72 10.09
CA VAL A 137 -4.92 0.89 9.74
C VAL A 137 -3.61 1.58 10.17
N THR A 138 -2.54 0.80 10.35
CA THR A 138 -1.28 1.32 10.87
C THR A 138 -0.14 1.09 9.91
N GLY A 139 0.55 2.18 9.54
CA GLY A 139 1.73 2.16 8.70
C GLY A 139 1.49 1.63 7.28
N LEU A 140 2.56 1.49 6.51
CA LEU A 140 2.51 1.05 5.12
C LEU A 140 1.96 -0.38 4.96
N ALA A 141 2.30 -1.28 5.89
CA ALA A 141 1.82 -2.66 5.87
C ALA A 141 0.29 -2.74 6.06
N GLY A 142 -0.27 -1.92 6.97
CA GLY A 142 -1.72 -1.84 7.17
C GLY A 142 -2.44 -1.28 5.96
N VAL A 143 -1.88 -0.26 5.29
CA VAL A 143 -2.40 0.29 4.03
C VAL A 143 -2.42 -0.80 2.95
N ARG A 144 -1.32 -1.52 2.75
CA ARG A 144 -1.24 -2.64 1.80
C ARG A 144 -2.29 -3.72 2.09
N GLN A 145 -2.42 -4.12 3.36
CA GLN A 145 -3.39 -5.13 3.75
C GLN A 145 -4.83 -4.72 3.43
N GLU A 146 -5.19 -3.46 3.70
CA GLU A 146 -6.54 -2.95 3.43
C GLU A 146 -6.83 -2.87 1.92
N LEU A 147 -5.85 -2.45 1.10
CA LEU A 147 -5.98 -2.46 -0.35
C LEU A 147 -6.15 -3.88 -0.90
N ASN A 148 -5.36 -4.83 -0.41
CA ASN A 148 -5.50 -6.25 -0.78
C ASN A 148 -6.87 -6.80 -0.39
N ARG A 149 -7.38 -6.45 0.81
CA ARG A 149 -8.71 -6.84 1.26
C ARG A 149 -9.79 -6.28 0.34
N MET A 150 -9.73 -4.97 0.04
CA MET A 150 -10.68 -4.33 -0.87
C MET A 150 -10.76 -5.05 -2.22
N VAL A 151 -9.61 -5.32 -2.84
CA VAL A 151 -9.54 -5.98 -4.15
C VAL A 151 -10.03 -7.43 -4.08
N SER A 152 -9.62 -8.20 -3.06
CA SER A 152 -10.02 -9.60 -2.90
C SER A 152 -11.52 -9.77 -2.65
N GLU A 153 -12.18 -8.78 -2.04
CA GLU A 153 -13.63 -8.73 -1.85
C GLU A 153 -14.39 -8.21 -3.09
N GLY A 154 -13.68 -7.91 -4.18
CA GLY A 154 -14.26 -7.33 -5.40
C GLY A 154 -14.69 -5.87 -5.23
N GLY A 155 -14.16 -5.18 -4.21
CA GLY A 155 -14.40 -3.76 -3.97
C GLY A 155 -13.67 -2.89 -4.98
N ARG A 156 -14.30 -1.78 -5.36
CA ARG A 156 -13.73 -0.80 -6.31
C ARG A 156 -13.46 0.56 -5.66
N SER A 157 -13.75 0.71 -4.39
CA SER A 157 -13.43 1.90 -3.63
C SER A 157 -13.29 1.55 -2.15
N ALA A 158 -12.40 2.23 -1.47
CA ALA A 158 -12.26 2.18 -0.02
C ALA A 158 -11.86 3.55 0.52
N ALA A 159 -12.26 3.82 1.75
CA ALA A 159 -11.74 4.91 2.55
C ALA A 159 -11.31 4.34 3.91
N PHE A 160 -10.11 4.65 4.36
CA PHE A 160 -9.57 4.18 5.65
C PHE A 160 -8.64 5.21 6.28
N LEU A 161 -8.61 5.23 7.61
CA LEU A 161 -7.73 6.10 8.38
C LEU A 161 -6.38 5.42 8.59
N ALA A 162 -5.35 5.92 7.94
CA ALA A 162 -3.98 5.45 8.10
C ALA A 162 -3.24 6.27 9.16
N SER A 163 -2.76 5.60 10.21
CA SER A 163 -1.90 6.17 11.24
C SER A 163 -0.44 5.72 11.01
N TYR A 164 0.53 6.61 11.26
CA TYR A 164 1.97 6.37 11.00
C TYR A 164 2.30 6.05 9.54
N PHE A 165 1.55 6.63 8.63
CA PHE A 165 1.78 6.50 7.19
C PHE A 165 2.32 7.83 6.63
N THR A 166 3.56 7.83 6.16
CA THR A 166 4.25 9.00 5.61
C THR A 166 4.39 8.96 4.09
N GLY A 167 3.91 7.91 3.43
CA GLY A 167 3.91 7.77 1.98
C GLY A 167 3.04 8.81 1.28
N ASP A 168 3.16 8.93 -0.01
CA ASP A 168 2.36 9.80 -0.86
C ASP A 168 1.28 9.04 -1.65
N GLY A 169 0.53 9.76 -2.48
CA GLY A 169 -0.50 9.17 -3.34
C GLY A 169 0.05 8.19 -4.36
N ALA A 170 1.25 8.44 -4.89
CA ALA A 170 1.90 7.56 -5.86
C ALA A 170 2.25 6.20 -5.23
N GLN A 171 2.72 6.20 -3.98
CA GLN A 171 2.99 4.96 -3.26
C GLN A 171 1.70 4.15 -2.98
N VAL A 172 0.60 4.82 -2.63
CA VAL A 172 -0.70 4.15 -2.46
C VAL A 172 -1.20 3.58 -3.79
N GLU A 173 -1.06 4.33 -4.87
CA GLU A 173 -1.41 3.89 -6.23
C GLU A 173 -0.60 2.65 -6.64
N GLN A 174 0.71 2.66 -6.40
CA GLN A 174 1.58 1.50 -6.63
C GLN A 174 1.11 0.27 -5.85
N LEU A 175 0.80 0.40 -4.56
CA LEU A 175 0.28 -0.70 -3.75
C LEU A 175 -1.07 -1.21 -4.26
N LEU A 176 -1.93 -0.31 -4.75
CA LEU A 176 -3.23 -0.70 -5.31
C LEU A 176 -3.06 -1.45 -6.64
N ARG A 177 -2.13 -1.03 -7.52
CA ARG A 177 -1.79 -1.78 -8.73
C ARG A 177 -1.31 -3.20 -8.38
N LEU A 178 -0.41 -3.32 -7.42
CA LEU A 178 0.09 -4.62 -6.96
C LEU A 178 -1.02 -5.50 -6.37
N ALA A 179 -1.94 -4.92 -5.60
CA ALA A 179 -3.11 -5.65 -5.10
C ALA A 179 -3.98 -6.21 -6.23
N CYS A 180 -4.11 -5.46 -7.34
CA CYS A 180 -4.85 -5.90 -8.52
C CYS A 180 -4.17 -7.06 -9.26
N CYS A 181 -2.85 -7.21 -9.19
CA CYS A 181 -2.15 -8.33 -9.79
C CYS A 181 -2.53 -9.68 -9.14
N GLY A 182 -2.90 -9.69 -7.85
CA GLY A 182 -3.29 -10.90 -7.13
C GLY A 182 -4.72 -11.40 -7.40
N GLY A 183 -5.47 -10.75 -8.28
CA GLY A 183 -6.87 -11.09 -8.59
C GLY A 183 -7.05 -11.56 -10.03
N PRO A 184 -7.32 -12.85 -10.30
CA PRO A 184 -7.45 -13.37 -11.67
C PRO A 184 -8.51 -12.65 -12.50
N GLY A 185 -9.61 -12.22 -11.89
CA GLY A 185 -10.68 -11.45 -12.54
C GLY A 185 -10.23 -10.07 -13.02
N LEU A 186 -9.16 -9.53 -12.46
CA LEU A 186 -8.62 -8.22 -12.81
C LEU A 186 -7.57 -8.27 -13.93
N TYR A 187 -7.08 -9.44 -14.31
CA TYR A 187 -6.07 -9.57 -15.38
C TYR A 187 -6.51 -9.01 -16.73
N ARG A 188 -7.82 -8.92 -16.98
CA ARG A 188 -8.35 -8.22 -18.17
C ARG A 188 -8.21 -6.71 -18.11
N HIS A 189 -8.05 -6.15 -16.93
CA HIS A 189 -8.04 -4.71 -16.71
C HIS A 189 -6.64 -4.19 -16.41
N HIS A 190 -5.61 -5.05 -16.46
CA HIS A 190 -4.26 -4.65 -16.10
C HIS A 190 -3.70 -3.51 -16.98
N GLN A 191 -4.09 -3.43 -18.26
CA GLN A 191 -3.77 -2.27 -19.09
C GLN A 191 -4.34 -0.97 -18.53
N SER A 192 -5.56 -1.05 -17.96
CA SER A 192 -6.22 0.11 -17.33
C SER A 192 -5.61 0.50 -15.99
N ILE A 193 -4.82 -0.38 -15.36
CA ILE A 193 -4.15 -0.14 -14.08
C ILE A 193 -2.63 0.08 -14.19
N GLY A 194 -2.12 0.18 -15.42
CA GLY A 194 -0.75 0.64 -15.69
C GLY A 194 0.33 -0.43 -15.77
N PHE A 195 -0.05 -1.71 -15.91
CA PHE A 195 0.91 -2.77 -16.24
C PHE A 195 0.83 -3.13 -17.73
N GLY A 196 1.95 -3.21 -18.40
CA GLY A 196 2.02 -3.72 -19.77
C GLY A 196 2.04 -2.68 -20.88
N GLY A 197 2.95 -1.71 -20.85
CA GLY A 197 3.28 -0.83 -21.97
C GLY A 197 3.09 0.66 -21.77
N GLU A 198 3.62 1.45 -22.68
CA GLU A 198 3.70 2.92 -22.65
C GLU A 198 2.37 3.68 -22.80
N GLN A 199 1.21 3.06 -22.60
CA GLN A 199 -0.04 3.77 -22.79
C GLN A 199 -0.40 4.62 -21.56
N GLU A 200 -0.96 5.81 -21.82
CA GLU A 200 -1.47 6.78 -20.84
C GLU A 200 -2.57 6.16 -19.95
N HIS A 201 -2.19 5.50 -18.85
CA HIS A 201 -3.05 4.63 -18.06
C HIS A 201 -3.53 5.25 -16.74
N SER A 202 -3.44 6.53 -16.60
CA SER A 202 -3.86 7.24 -15.39
C SER A 202 -5.39 7.26 -15.17
N ALA A 203 -6.18 6.67 -16.06
CA ALA A 203 -7.64 6.75 -16.00
C ALA A 203 -8.29 5.74 -15.03
N GLY A 204 -7.57 4.73 -14.56
CA GLY A 204 -8.16 3.63 -13.78
C GLY A 204 -8.01 3.71 -12.26
N ILE A 205 -7.09 4.52 -11.75
CA ILE A 205 -6.84 4.64 -10.31
C ILE A 205 -6.92 6.10 -9.88
N SER A 206 -7.66 6.34 -8.80
CA SER A 206 -7.70 7.64 -8.14
C SER A 206 -7.38 7.47 -6.66
N VAL A 207 -6.42 8.25 -6.17
CA VAL A 207 -5.99 8.28 -4.77
C VAL A 207 -6.11 9.70 -4.25
N SER A 208 -6.74 9.86 -3.10
CA SER A 208 -6.83 11.14 -2.39
C SER A 208 -6.42 10.96 -0.93
N LEU A 209 -5.63 11.89 -0.41
CA LEU A 209 -5.12 11.89 0.95
C LEU A 209 -5.70 13.08 1.71
N TYR A 210 -6.24 12.84 2.91
CA TYR A 210 -6.90 13.85 3.73
C TYR A 210 -6.34 13.84 5.17
N PRO A 211 -5.55 14.85 5.57
CA PRO A 211 -4.95 15.91 4.74
C PRO A 211 -3.87 15.36 3.78
N GLU A 212 -3.40 16.20 2.84
CA GLU A 212 -2.37 15.80 1.87
C GLU A 212 -1.04 15.41 2.53
N THR A 213 -0.74 16.02 3.67
CA THR A 213 0.50 15.82 4.43
C THR A 213 0.22 15.31 5.85
N GLY A 214 1.23 14.83 6.53
CA GLY A 214 1.11 14.33 7.90
C GLY A 214 1.14 12.80 7.99
N ALA A 215 1.32 12.29 9.20
CA ALA A 215 1.46 10.86 9.46
C ALA A 215 0.13 10.15 9.80
N ARG A 216 -0.97 10.91 9.93
CA ARG A 216 -2.31 10.39 10.19
C ARG A 216 -3.28 11.01 9.20
N ARG A 217 -3.81 10.20 8.28
CA ARG A 217 -4.60 10.68 7.13
C ARG A 217 -5.71 9.70 6.78
N ILE A 218 -6.84 10.20 6.30
CA ILE A 218 -7.79 9.36 5.59
C ILE A 218 -7.32 9.22 4.15
N ILE A 219 -7.24 7.99 3.68
CA ILE A 219 -6.88 7.64 2.31
C ILE A 219 -8.16 7.17 1.63
N GLU A 220 -8.56 7.84 0.57
CA GLU A 220 -9.66 7.39 -0.29
C GLU A 220 -9.08 6.91 -1.62
N VAL A 221 -9.44 5.69 -2.01
CA VAL A 221 -9.02 5.07 -3.27
C VAL A 221 -10.22 4.65 -4.09
N LYS A 222 -10.09 4.76 -5.42
CA LYS A 222 -11.11 4.31 -6.37
C LYS A 222 -10.43 3.62 -7.55
N LEU A 223 -10.99 2.47 -7.95
CA LEU A 223 -10.68 1.77 -9.19
C LEU A 223 -11.79 2.05 -10.19
N ASP A 224 -11.46 2.81 -11.22
CA ASP A 224 -12.36 3.07 -12.35
C ASP A 224 -12.04 2.07 -13.47
N LEU A 225 -12.44 0.83 -13.26
CA LEU A 225 -12.27 -0.23 -14.25
C LEU A 225 -13.40 -0.12 -15.28
N PRO A 226 -13.11 -0.39 -16.57
CA PRO A 226 -14.15 -0.51 -17.59
C PRO A 226 -15.25 -1.42 -17.08
N SER A 227 -16.50 -1.08 -17.39
CA SER A 227 -17.70 -1.75 -16.90
C SER A 227 -17.81 -3.18 -17.45
N ALA A 228 -16.87 -4.07 -17.08
CA ALA A 228 -17.09 -5.49 -17.18
C ALA A 228 -18.09 -5.86 -16.08
N ALA A 229 -19.16 -6.55 -16.44
CA ALA A 229 -20.08 -7.07 -15.45
C ALA A 229 -19.31 -8.03 -14.52
N LYS A 230 -19.66 -8.08 -13.24
CA LYS A 230 -19.05 -9.02 -12.27
C LYS A 230 -19.06 -10.47 -12.77
N THR A 231 -20.09 -10.84 -13.57
CA THR A 231 -20.20 -12.12 -14.27
C THR A 231 -19.05 -12.39 -15.25
N ASP A 232 -18.46 -11.35 -15.84
CA ASP A 232 -17.33 -11.53 -16.76
C ASP A 232 -16.03 -11.77 -15.99
N GLU A 233 -15.85 -11.19 -14.81
CA GLU A 233 -14.70 -11.43 -13.94
C GLU A 233 -14.69 -12.87 -13.41
N ASP A 234 -15.85 -13.36 -12.94
CA ASP A 234 -15.99 -14.74 -12.48
C ASP A 234 -15.79 -15.76 -13.64
N ALA A 235 -16.29 -15.46 -14.82
CA ALA A 235 -16.09 -16.29 -16.01
C ALA A 235 -14.62 -16.32 -16.45
N CYS A 236 -13.91 -15.19 -16.36
CA CYS A 236 -12.48 -15.13 -16.67
C CYS A 236 -11.65 -15.92 -15.68
N THR A 237 -11.95 -15.81 -14.38
CA THR A 237 -11.31 -16.60 -13.33
C THR A 237 -11.49 -18.09 -13.59
N ALA A 238 -12.71 -18.52 -13.90
CA ALA A 238 -13.01 -19.92 -14.20
C ALA A 238 -12.28 -20.43 -15.46
N GLN A 239 -12.15 -19.58 -16.49
CA GLN A 239 -11.38 -19.94 -17.70
C GLN A 239 -9.89 -20.06 -17.41
N LEU A 240 -9.33 -19.11 -16.65
CA LEU A 240 -7.92 -19.14 -16.23
C LEU A 240 -7.61 -20.37 -15.39
N ASP A 241 -8.49 -20.69 -14.42
CA ASP A 241 -8.38 -21.89 -13.60
C ASP A 241 -8.43 -23.18 -14.43
N LYS A 242 -9.31 -23.23 -15.43
CA LYS A 242 -9.41 -24.38 -16.33
C LYS A 242 -8.16 -24.54 -17.18
N ALA A 243 -7.61 -23.45 -17.73
CA ALA A 243 -6.38 -23.49 -18.51
C ALA A 243 -5.19 -23.94 -17.64
N ALA A 244 -5.03 -23.37 -16.45
CA ALA A 244 -4.00 -23.78 -15.51
C ALA A 244 -4.11 -25.26 -15.11
N PHE A 245 -5.34 -25.76 -14.87
CA PHE A 245 -5.57 -27.16 -14.53
C PHE A 245 -5.20 -28.08 -15.71
N ALA A 246 -5.61 -27.75 -16.93
CA ALA A 246 -5.25 -28.54 -18.11
C ALA A 246 -3.74 -28.61 -18.31
N LEU A 247 -3.04 -27.48 -18.19
CA LEU A 247 -1.58 -27.42 -18.31
C LEU A 247 -0.88 -28.28 -17.26
N LEU A 248 -1.33 -28.23 -16.00
CA LEU A 248 -0.76 -29.04 -14.93
C LEU A 248 -1.08 -30.54 -15.07
N GLU A 249 -2.22 -30.94 -15.66
CA GLU A 249 -2.51 -32.34 -15.98
C GLU A 249 -1.60 -32.91 -17.07
N GLU A 250 -1.21 -32.10 -18.05
CA GLU A 250 -0.27 -32.50 -19.10
C GLU A 250 1.16 -32.65 -18.62
N HIS A 251 1.52 -31.94 -17.54
CA HIS A 251 2.88 -31.91 -16.97
C HIS A 251 2.85 -32.28 -15.48
N PRO A 252 2.62 -33.55 -15.11
CA PRO A 252 2.59 -33.93 -13.69
C PRO A 252 3.94 -33.72 -13.02
N PRO A 253 3.96 -33.35 -11.72
CA PRO A 253 5.20 -33.07 -11.01
C PRO A 253 6.08 -34.31 -10.87
N ALA A 254 7.38 -34.12 -10.87
CA ALA A 254 8.34 -35.23 -10.69
C ALA A 254 8.35 -35.77 -9.24
N GLY A 255 7.90 -34.98 -8.25
CA GLY A 255 7.91 -35.30 -6.82
C GLY A 255 6.53 -35.26 -6.17
N GLU A 256 6.47 -34.99 -4.86
CA GLU A 256 5.23 -34.88 -4.09
C GLU A 256 4.40 -33.62 -4.45
N GLY A 257 4.99 -32.66 -5.17
CA GLY A 257 4.37 -31.40 -5.61
C GLY A 257 5.25 -30.68 -6.60
N TYR A 258 4.72 -29.60 -7.18
CA TYR A 258 5.46 -28.78 -8.13
C TYR A 258 6.50 -27.90 -7.42
N THR A 259 7.64 -27.74 -8.06
CA THR A 259 8.64 -26.73 -7.70
C THR A 259 8.49 -25.49 -8.57
N VAL A 260 9.04 -24.36 -8.13
CA VAL A 260 9.08 -23.11 -8.92
C VAL A 260 9.80 -23.33 -10.25
N GLU A 261 10.87 -24.14 -10.26
CA GLU A 261 11.64 -24.46 -11.45
C GLU A 261 10.86 -25.31 -12.46
N GLU A 262 10.09 -26.31 -11.98
CA GLU A 262 9.21 -27.11 -12.84
C GLU A 262 8.10 -26.24 -13.47
N LEU A 263 7.44 -25.37 -12.70
CA LEU A 263 6.44 -24.45 -13.22
C LEU A 263 7.01 -23.47 -14.24
N ALA A 264 8.21 -22.94 -14.00
CA ALA A 264 8.90 -22.08 -14.95
C ALA A 264 9.29 -22.83 -16.24
N ALA A 265 9.70 -24.10 -16.13
CA ALA A 265 10.01 -24.93 -17.29
C ALA A 265 8.76 -25.21 -18.14
N ILE A 266 7.63 -25.50 -17.50
CA ILE A 266 6.32 -25.69 -18.18
C ILE A 266 5.97 -24.41 -18.95
N LEU A 267 5.97 -23.24 -18.29
CA LEU A 267 5.64 -21.98 -18.96
C LEU A 267 6.56 -21.68 -20.14
N ARG A 268 7.86 -21.94 -20.04
CA ARG A 268 8.80 -21.74 -21.15
C ARG A 268 8.56 -22.67 -22.33
N GLY A 269 8.06 -23.87 -22.07
CA GLY A 269 7.78 -24.88 -23.12
C GLY A 269 6.48 -24.64 -23.87
N ASP A 270 5.45 -24.17 -23.14
CA ASP A 270 4.07 -24.13 -23.65
C ASP A 270 3.56 -22.71 -23.98
N SER A 271 4.26 -21.65 -23.52
CA SER A 271 3.89 -20.29 -23.89
C SER A 271 4.30 -19.95 -25.33
N GLY A 272 3.58 -19.01 -25.94
CA GLY A 272 3.95 -18.43 -27.23
C GLY A 272 5.28 -17.66 -27.19
N PRO A 273 5.80 -17.21 -28.34
CA PRO A 273 7.03 -16.43 -28.40
C PRO A 273 6.96 -15.18 -27.53
N TRP A 274 8.07 -14.81 -26.93
CA TRP A 274 8.15 -13.59 -26.13
C TRP A 274 8.30 -12.34 -27.01
N ASP A 275 7.52 -11.29 -26.68
CA ASP A 275 7.66 -9.94 -27.21
C ASP A 275 7.28 -8.93 -26.13
N SER A 276 8.01 -7.83 -26.03
CA SER A 276 7.71 -6.75 -25.08
C SER A 276 6.33 -6.11 -25.27
N GLU A 277 5.81 -6.14 -26.50
CA GLU A 277 4.48 -5.66 -26.89
C GLU A 277 3.46 -6.80 -27.02
N GLY A 278 3.83 -8.03 -26.62
CA GLY A 278 2.98 -9.21 -26.66
C GLY A 278 1.76 -9.13 -25.76
N SER A 279 0.90 -10.15 -25.83
CA SER A 279 -0.29 -10.24 -24.96
C SER A 279 0.10 -10.09 -23.49
N CYS A 280 -0.67 -9.32 -22.79
CA CYS A 280 -0.53 -9.15 -21.34
C CYS A 280 -1.48 -10.06 -20.54
N LEU A 281 -2.18 -11.02 -21.18
CA LEU A 281 -3.14 -11.89 -20.53
C LEU A 281 -2.47 -13.19 -20.08
N ALA A 282 -2.52 -13.46 -18.79
CA ALA A 282 -2.07 -14.75 -18.25
C ALA A 282 -2.79 -15.95 -18.90
N PHE A 283 -4.03 -15.76 -19.33
CA PHE A 283 -4.81 -16.78 -20.03
C PHE A 283 -4.15 -17.20 -21.36
N ASP A 284 -3.65 -16.25 -22.14
CA ASP A 284 -2.99 -16.54 -23.42
C ASP A 284 -1.71 -17.36 -23.22
N VAL A 285 -0.98 -17.10 -22.12
CA VAL A 285 0.19 -17.90 -21.71
C VAL A 285 -0.20 -19.34 -21.37
N LEU A 286 -1.23 -19.51 -20.52
CA LEU A 286 -1.64 -20.82 -20.01
C LEU A 286 -2.39 -21.67 -21.05
N ASN A 287 -2.98 -21.06 -22.06
CA ASN A 287 -3.73 -21.75 -23.11
C ASN A 287 -2.89 -21.98 -24.39
N GLY A 288 -1.70 -21.37 -24.48
CA GLY A 288 -0.82 -21.51 -25.64
C GLY A 288 -1.37 -20.90 -26.94
N GLU A 289 -2.43 -20.10 -26.87
CA GLU A 289 -3.15 -19.57 -28.06
C GLU A 289 -2.66 -18.17 -28.50
N GLY A 290 -1.78 -17.53 -27.71
CA GLY A 290 -1.24 -16.19 -28.02
C GLY A 290 -0.22 -16.19 -29.15
N GLU A 291 -0.27 -15.20 -30.05
CA GLU A 291 0.79 -15.03 -31.06
C GLU A 291 2.13 -14.70 -30.40
N THR A 292 2.11 -13.79 -29.42
CA THR A 292 3.28 -13.42 -28.60
C THR A 292 2.82 -13.09 -27.17
N VAL A 293 3.70 -13.26 -26.17
CA VAL A 293 3.43 -13.02 -24.76
C VAL A 293 4.41 -12.03 -24.14
N SER A 294 3.94 -11.18 -23.24
CA SER A 294 4.77 -10.20 -22.53
C SER A 294 5.30 -10.73 -21.19
N ASP A 295 6.30 -10.04 -20.62
CA ASP A 295 6.80 -10.33 -19.28
C ASP A 295 5.70 -10.28 -18.22
N PHE A 296 4.76 -9.34 -18.34
CA PHE A 296 3.63 -9.24 -17.42
C PHE A 296 2.74 -10.48 -17.47
N ALA A 297 2.39 -10.94 -18.66
CA ALA A 297 1.58 -12.15 -18.84
C ALA A 297 2.26 -13.39 -18.25
N LEU A 298 3.56 -13.55 -18.48
CA LEU A 298 4.37 -14.65 -17.93
C LEU A 298 4.40 -14.61 -16.39
N LEU A 299 4.63 -13.43 -15.79
CA LEU A 299 4.62 -13.27 -14.33
C LEU A 299 3.26 -13.59 -13.74
N MET A 300 2.17 -13.13 -14.34
CA MET A 300 0.80 -13.39 -13.86
C MET A 300 0.39 -14.85 -14.02
N ALA A 301 0.80 -15.49 -15.12
CA ALA A 301 0.60 -16.92 -15.31
C ALA A 301 1.37 -17.73 -14.25
N MET A 302 2.64 -17.37 -14.00
CA MET A 302 3.46 -17.99 -12.96
C MET A 302 2.87 -17.80 -11.56
N GLU A 303 2.43 -16.58 -11.23
CA GLU A 303 1.75 -16.29 -9.98
C GLU A 303 0.53 -17.18 -9.79
N HIS A 304 -0.30 -17.30 -10.82
CA HIS A 304 -1.50 -18.13 -10.78
C HIS A 304 -1.18 -19.62 -10.58
N LEU A 305 -0.20 -20.16 -11.30
CA LEU A 305 0.26 -21.54 -11.13
C LEU A 305 0.83 -21.79 -9.74
N CYS A 306 1.68 -20.90 -9.21
CA CYS A 306 2.22 -21.01 -7.85
C CYS A 306 1.09 -21.09 -6.82
N ARG A 307 0.10 -20.20 -6.88
CA ARG A 307 -1.06 -20.21 -5.97
C ARG A 307 -1.84 -21.51 -6.06
N ARG A 308 -2.08 -22.03 -7.27
CA ARG A 308 -2.78 -23.31 -7.49
C ARG A 308 -2.02 -24.50 -6.92
N CYS A 309 -0.70 -24.46 -6.97
CA CYS A 309 0.18 -25.50 -6.42
C CYS A 309 0.50 -25.31 -4.93
N GLY A 310 -0.07 -24.28 -4.27
CA GLY A 310 0.16 -24.01 -2.85
C GLY A 310 1.54 -23.39 -2.56
N ILE A 311 2.22 -22.85 -3.57
CA ILE A 311 3.47 -22.11 -3.42
C ILE A 311 3.13 -20.66 -3.10
N ALA A 312 3.65 -20.13 -1.99
CA ALA A 312 3.47 -18.71 -1.65
C ALA A 312 4.21 -17.84 -2.68
N VAL A 313 3.51 -16.83 -3.18
CA VAL A 313 4.01 -15.94 -4.22
C VAL A 313 3.46 -14.53 -4.01
N GLU A 314 4.32 -13.53 -4.20
CA GLU A 314 3.96 -12.12 -4.08
C GLU A 314 4.54 -11.30 -5.25
N PRO A 315 3.74 -10.50 -5.95
CA PRO A 315 4.24 -9.54 -6.94
C PRO A 315 4.96 -8.38 -6.24
N VAL A 316 6.06 -7.95 -6.83
CA VAL A 316 6.90 -6.84 -6.38
C VAL A 316 7.10 -5.87 -7.53
N GLU A 317 6.84 -4.59 -7.30
CA GLU A 317 7.19 -3.51 -8.23
C GLU A 317 8.34 -2.69 -7.64
N GLY A 318 9.36 -2.45 -8.43
CA GLY A 318 10.50 -1.62 -8.06
C GLY A 318 11.04 -0.82 -9.25
N THR A 319 12.25 -0.32 -9.12
CA THR A 319 12.85 0.58 -10.13
C THR A 319 13.05 -0.06 -11.51
N GLN A 320 13.15 -1.38 -11.57
CA GLN A 320 13.35 -2.14 -12.81
C GLN A 320 12.06 -2.80 -13.32
N GLY A 321 10.89 -2.43 -12.79
CA GLY A 321 9.60 -2.97 -13.18
C GLY A 321 9.05 -4.02 -12.21
N LEU A 322 8.30 -4.98 -12.72
CA LEU A 322 7.59 -6.00 -11.96
C LEU A 322 8.35 -7.33 -11.96
N TRP A 323 8.36 -8.03 -10.83
CA TRP A 323 8.83 -9.41 -10.68
C TRP A 323 8.07 -10.12 -9.55
N LEU A 324 8.39 -11.36 -9.25
CA LEU A 324 7.78 -12.12 -8.17
C LEU A 324 8.78 -12.43 -7.06
N ILE A 325 8.30 -12.49 -5.82
CA ILE A 325 8.95 -13.24 -4.76
C ILE A 325 8.18 -14.55 -4.62
N VAL A 326 8.89 -15.66 -4.67
CA VAL A 326 8.35 -17.02 -4.58
C VAL A 326 8.96 -17.75 -3.41
N ASP A 327 8.17 -18.58 -2.74
CA ASP A 327 8.67 -19.41 -1.67
C ASP A 327 9.25 -20.72 -2.22
N THR A 328 10.40 -21.12 -1.69
CA THR A 328 11.11 -22.34 -2.06
C THR A 328 11.48 -23.11 -0.81
N PRO A 329 11.85 -24.41 -0.90
CA PRO A 329 12.35 -25.14 0.26
C PRO A 329 13.56 -24.51 0.96
N GLN A 330 14.28 -23.62 0.26
CA GLN A 330 15.43 -22.86 0.78
C GLN A 330 15.06 -21.44 1.24
N GLY A 331 13.78 -21.13 1.35
CA GLY A 331 13.23 -19.82 1.69
C GLY A 331 12.82 -18.99 0.48
N SER A 332 12.36 -17.78 0.74
CA SER A 332 11.87 -16.87 -0.31
C SER A 332 12.97 -16.43 -1.26
N ARG A 333 12.65 -16.28 -2.55
CA ARG A 333 13.56 -15.89 -3.63
C ARG A 333 12.87 -14.96 -4.61
N HIS A 334 13.64 -14.09 -5.23
CA HIS A 334 13.17 -13.28 -6.36
C HIS A 334 13.21 -14.08 -7.65
N LEU A 335 12.11 -14.05 -8.39
CA LEU A 335 11.96 -14.63 -9.72
C LEU A 335 11.73 -13.51 -10.73
N LEU A 336 12.70 -13.28 -11.60
CA LEU A 336 12.63 -12.25 -12.63
C LEU A 336 11.95 -12.78 -13.89
N PRO A 337 11.31 -11.90 -14.70
CA PRO A 337 10.59 -12.32 -15.91
C PRO A 337 11.48 -13.02 -16.94
N GLU A 338 12.77 -12.65 -17.05
CA GLU A 338 13.70 -13.31 -17.96
C GLU A 338 13.86 -14.82 -17.70
N SER A 339 13.64 -15.27 -16.45
CA SER A 339 13.66 -16.69 -16.10
C SER A 339 12.43 -17.46 -16.60
N LEU A 340 11.39 -16.75 -17.04
CA LEU A 340 10.13 -17.30 -17.54
C LEU A 340 10.01 -17.24 -19.07
N ARG A 341 10.85 -16.43 -19.74
CA ARG A 341 10.77 -16.24 -21.18
C ARG A 341 11.03 -17.55 -21.92
N PRO A 342 10.23 -17.88 -22.94
CA PRO A 342 10.49 -19.02 -23.82
C PRO A 342 11.85 -18.86 -24.48
N LEU A 343 12.51 -20.00 -24.70
CA LEU A 343 13.81 -20.00 -25.37
C LEU A 343 13.63 -19.74 -26.88
N PRO A 344 14.50 -18.96 -27.50
CA PRO A 344 14.45 -18.80 -28.94
C PRO A 344 14.65 -20.18 -29.61
N PRO A 345 13.99 -20.44 -30.75
CA PRO A 345 14.20 -21.67 -31.48
C PRO A 345 15.68 -21.78 -31.86
N PRO A 346 16.29 -22.98 -31.77
CA PRO A 346 17.68 -23.16 -32.18
C PRO A 346 17.87 -22.82 -33.66
N GLU A 347 18.97 -22.18 -34.00
CA GLU A 347 19.35 -22.01 -35.40
C GLU A 347 19.67 -23.37 -36.05
N ASP A 348 19.50 -23.46 -37.37
CA ASP A 348 19.69 -24.71 -38.10
C ASP A 348 21.05 -25.38 -37.79
N GLY A 349 21.00 -26.47 -37.02
CA GLY A 349 22.16 -27.27 -36.66
C GLY A 349 22.82 -26.96 -35.32
N GLU A 350 22.24 -26.03 -34.54
CA GLU A 350 22.67 -25.75 -33.16
C GLU A 350 21.83 -26.55 -32.15
N GLU A 351 22.45 -26.91 -31.03
CA GLU A 351 21.70 -27.44 -29.88
C GLU A 351 20.88 -26.32 -29.25
N PRO A 352 19.64 -26.60 -28.79
CA PRO A 352 18.84 -25.62 -28.13
C PRO A 352 19.60 -25.05 -26.90
N PRO A 353 19.56 -23.72 -26.69
CA PRO A 353 20.22 -23.11 -25.54
C PRO A 353 19.68 -23.69 -24.24
N GLU A 354 20.58 -23.95 -23.29
CA GLU A 354 20.13 -24.36 -21.95
C GLU A 354 19.35 -23.20 -21.27
N PRO A 355 18.22 -23.50 -20.62
CA PRO A 355 17.44 -22.48 -19.93
C PRO A 355 18.23 -21.94 -18.72
N ASP A 356 18.52 -20.64 -18.72
CA ASP A 356 19.12 -19.94 -17.57
C ASP A 356 18.05 -19.61 -16.51
N PHE A 357 17.52 -20.66 -15.86
CA PHE A 357 16.61 -20.47 -14.76
C PHE A 357 17.38 -20.04 -13.52
N LYS A 358 17.04 -18.86 -12.99
CA LYS A 358 17.71 -18.32 -11.82
C LYS A 358 16.76 -17.65 -10.86
N LEU A 359 16.92 -17.99 -9.58
CA LEU A 359 16.31 -17.33 -8.45
C LEU A 359 17.36 -16.49 -7.72
N TYR A 360 16.97 -15.31 -7.28
CA TYR A 360 17.88 -14.34 -6.69
C TYR A 360 17.59 -14.11 -5.21
N THR A 361 18.63 -13.78 -4.47
CA THR A 361 18.54 -13.24 -3.10
C THR A 361 18.42 -11.71 -3.15
N ASP A 362 18.03 -11.09 -2.02
CA ASP A 362 18.03 -9.61 -1.89
C ASP A 362 19.39 -9.01 -2.24
N ARG A 363 20.47 -9.66 -1.78
CA ARG A 363 21.84 -9.20 -2.03
C ARG A 363 22.19 -9.23 -3.51
N GLU A 364 21.86 -10.32 -4.21
CA GLU A 364 22.14 -10.46 -5.65
C GLU A 364 21.32 -9.46 -6.46
N LEU A 365 20.05 -9.27 -6.11
CA LEU A 365 19.16 -8.36 -6.81
C LEU A 365 19.58 -6.89 -6.60
N THR A 366 19.91 -6.50 -5.37
CA THR A 366 20.46 -5.17 -5.07
C THR A 366 21.78 -4.93 -5.81
N ALA A 367 22.67 -5.93 -5.92
CA ALA A 367 23.91 -5.81 -6.66
C ALA A 367 23.69 -5.60 -8.18
N ARG A 368 22.54 -5.98 -8.71
CA ARG A 368 22.08 -5.71 -10.10
C ARG A 368 21.40 -4.35 -10.27
N GLY A 369 21.27 -3.56 -9.21
CA GLY A 369 20.68 -2.23 -9.23
C GLY A 369 19.16 -2.19 -9.07
N TYR A 370 18.53 -3.28 -8.61
CA TYR A 370 17.11 -3.29 -8.29
C TYR A 370 16.86 -2.64 -6.93
N GLU A 371 15.82 -1.81 -6.86
CA GLU A 371 15.38 -1.16 -5.62
C GLU A 371 13.87 -1.38 -5.45
N TRP A 372 13.45 -1.74 -4.23
CA TRP A 372 12.04 -1.96 -3.87
C TRP A 372 11.81 -1.67 -2.38
N ALA A 373 10.56 -1.61 -1.96
CA ALA A 373 10.18 -1.38 -0.57
C ALA A 373 10.40 -2.66 0.28
N THR A 374 11.65 -2.98 0.62
CA THR A 374 12.06 -4.23 1.30
C THR A 374 11.28 -4.53 2.57
N SER A 375 10.79 -3.49 3.29
CA SER A 375 10.02 -3.65 4.54
C SER A 375 8.63 -4.27 4.35
N LEU A 376 8.15 -4.37 3.10
CA LEU A 376 6.84 -4.93 2.76
C LEU A 376 6.87 -6.41 2.39
N TYR A 377 8.05 -6.97 2.21
CA TYR A 377 8.23 -8.30 1.63
C TYR A 377 9.08 -9.22 2.50
N PRO A 378 8.94 -10.55 2.33
CA PRO A 378 9.84 -11.50 2.97
C PRO A 378 11.29 -11.24 2.57
N VAL A 379 12.21 -11.46 3.50
CA VAL A 379 13.66 -11.34 3.22
C VAL A 379 14.12 -12.56 2.42
N CYS A 380 14.72 -12.34 1.26
CA CYS A 380 15.25 -13.38 0.38
C CYS A 380 16.73 -13.63 0.69
N LEU A 381 17.02 -14.46 1.71
CA LEU A 381 18.39 -14.79 2.13
C LEU A 381 19.01 -15.88 1.27
N GLY A 382 20.33 -15.79 1.03
CA GLY A 382 21.11 -16.91 0.55
C GLY A 382 21.09 -18.03 1.59
N GLY A 383 20.76 -19.23 1.18
CA GLY A 383 20.99 -20.39 2.04
C GLY A 383 22.50 -20.51 2.26
N GLU A 384 22.99 -20.17 3.46
CA GLU A 384 24.27 -20.73 3.88
C GLU A 384 24.07 -22.24 3.95
N SER A 385 24.72 -22.97 3.06
CA SER A 385 24.88 -24.41 3.26
C SER A 385 25.70 -24.55 4.54
N THR A 386 25.03 -24.80 5.65
CA THR A 386 25.65 -25.36 6.83
C THR A 386 26.08 -26.78 6.48
N GLN A 387 27.15 -26.92 5.69
CA GLN A 387 27.97 -28.11 5.79
C GLN A 387 28.61 -28.03 7.19
N PRO A 388 28.35 -29.01 8.07
CA PRO A 388 29.13 -29.12 9.27
C PRO A 388 30.58 -29.33 8.82
N THR A 389 31.45 -28.40 9.16
CA THR A 389 32.89 -28.64 9.13
C THR A 389 33.12 -29.80 10.08
N GLU A 390 33.43 -31.00 9.51
CA GLU A 390 34.00 -32.09 10.28
C GLU A 390 35.25 -31.55 10.99
N PRO A 391 35.41 -31.78 12.30
CA PRO A 391 36.65 -31.41 12.98
C PRO A 391 37.75 -32.26 12.37
N GLU A 392 38.76 -31.62 11.80
CA GLU A 392 40.02 -32.28 11.48
C GLU A 392 40.65 -32.76 12.78
N ASP A 393 40.80 -34.11 12.92
CA ASP A 393 41.57 -34.78 13.96
C ASP A 393 43.09 -34.56 13.81
#